data_d462aa469a237f78b06182ca5d2fbb3f
#
_entry.id   d462aa469a237f78b06182ca5d2fbb3f
#
_cell.length_a   1.000
_cell.length_b   1.000
_cell.length_c   1.000
_cell.angle_alpha   90.00
_cell.angle_beta   90.00
_cell.angle_gamma   90.00
#
_symmetry.space_group_name_H-M   'P 1'
#
loop_
_entity.id
_entity.type
_entity.pdbx_description
1 polymer ?
#
loop_
_entity_poly.entity_id
_entity_poly.type
_entity_poly.pdbx_seq_one_letter_code
_entity_poly.pdbx_strand_id
1 'polypeptide(L)'
;MNGIRWTVVLTALLSCLLIAIMIACSSPTSTSAGTQTPTTTATPKKEPVLYTGKSCFTQMTGMAARWAPDAVPFHMESALNSESNGQNGKATIWRGMFASPTRRTYKVFTCSGSRLRDEAAMGVTSGAEVAYGPTVPALMFQAFLLTADSDQAYATAQEKGGAKLMEKDPQQPVLYTLDWNPKDKALLWVVYYGSSTSQSKGIGVIDASTGKFLRAAK
;
A
#
# COMPACT_ATOMS: atom_id res chain seq x y z
N MET A 1 32.78 44.71 -6.23
CA MET A 1 33.71 44.79 -7.36
C MET A 1 33.59 43.48 -8.13
N ASN A 2 33.20 43.64 -9.40
CA ASN A 2 33.27 42.73 -10.54
C ASN A 2 32.40 41.42 -10.42
N GLY A 3 31.32 41.20 -11.09
CA GLY A 3 30.86 41.68 -12.42
C GLY A 3 31.41 40.83 -13.55
N ILE A 4 30.61 39.89 -14.12
CA ILE A 4 30.63 39.59 -15.55
C ILE A 4 29.35 38.77 -15.88
N ARG A 5 28.55 39.42 -16.74
CA ARG A 5 27.47 38.96 -17.60
C ARG A 5 28.07 38.24 -18.81
N TRP A 6 27.33 37.33 -19.44
CA TRP A 6 27.33 37.04 -20.89
C TRP A 6 26.12 36.14 -21.18
N THR A 7 25.01 36.70 -21.67
CA THR A 7 24.52 36.96 -23.03
C THR A 7 24.51 35.79 -24.00
N VAL A 8 23.29 35.29 -24.21
CA VAL A 8 22.54 35.03 -25.45
C VAL A 8 23.34 34.71 -26.73
N VAL A 9 23.02 33.55 -27.36
CA VAL A 9 22.94 33.46 -28.84
C VAL A 9 21.77 32.55 -29.23
N LEU A 10 20.84 33.18 -29.90
CA LEU A 10 19.73 32.66 -30.69
C LEU A 10 20.27 32.30 -32.09
N THR A 11 19.96 31.14 -32.64
CA THR A 11 19.93 30.97 -34.10
C THR A 11 18.85 29.96 -34.51
N ALA A 12 17.89 30.53 -35.18
CA ALA A 12 16.89 29.86 -36.00
C ALA A 12 17.51 29.41 -37.34
N LEU A 13 17.12 28.25 -37.83
CA LEU A 13 17.14 27.99 -39.28
C LEU A 13 16.01 27.05 -39.68
N LEU A 14 15.11 27.65 -40.39
CA LEU A 14 13.99 27.17 -41.18
C LEU A 14 14.54 26.50 -42.46
N SER A 15 14.05 25.29 -42.81
CA SER A 15 14.14 24.83 -44.20
C SER A 15 12.95 23.91 -44.50
N CYS A 16 12.04 24.46 -45.29
CA CYS A 16 11.03 23.76 -46.10
C CYS A 16 11.69 22.91 -47.17
N LEU A 17 11.19 21.72 -47.42
CA LEU A 17 11.18 21.17 -48.77
C LEU A 17 9.97 20.23 -48.99
N LEU A 18 9.06 20.69 -49.80
CA LEU A 18 7.98 20.01 -50.50
C LEU A 18 8.56 19.22 -51.67
N ILE A 19 8.07 18.01 -51.93
CA ILE A 19 8.01 17.28 -53.23
C ILE A 19 7.26 15.99 -52.97
N ALA A 20 6.19 15.70 -53.48
CA ALA A 20 5.49 15.57 -54.75
C ALA A 20 4.76 14.22 -54.79
N ILE A 21 3.56 14.31 -55.18
CA ILE A 21 2.53 13.30 -55.46
C ILE A 21 2.99 12.32 -56.55
N MET A 22 2.82 11.03 -56.32
CA MET A 22 2.63 10.05 -57.43
C MET A 22 1.41 9.19 -57.12
N ILE A 23 0.37 9.43 -57.90
CA ILE A 23 -0.81 8.62 -58.10
C ILE A 23 -0.44 7.49 -59.05
N ALA A 24 -0.64 6.26 -58.64
CA ALA A 24 -0.76 5.12 -59.53
C ALA A 24 -1.94 4.28 -59.15
N CYS A 25 -3.02 4.43 -59.88
CA CYS A 25 -4.13 3.49 -59.97
C CYS A 25 -3.69 2.22 -60.67
N SER A 26 -3.95 1.06 -60.09
CA SER A 26 -4.18 -0.19 -60.83
C SER A 26 -4.99 -1.11 -59.93
N SER A 27 -6.26 -1.32 -60.26
CA SER A 27 -7.08 -2.49 -59.94
C SER A 27 -6.91 -3.52 -61.09
N PRO A 28 -7.30 -4.81 -61.04
CA PRO A 28 -8.23 -5.44 -60.10
C PRO A 28 -7.90 -6.91 -59.69
N THR A 29 -8.68 -7.42 -58.74
CA THR A 29 -9.21 -8.76 -58.62
C THR A 29 -8.28 -9.89 -58.17
N SER A 30 -8.49 -10.33 -56.94
CA SER A 30 -8.65 -11.73 -56.57
C SER A 30 -9.30 -11.87 -55.22
N THR A 31 -10.52 -12.36 -55.21
CA THR A 31 -11.32 -12.84 -54.11
C THR A 31 -10.58 -13.99 -53.43
N SER A 32 -10.07 -13.76 -52.21
CA SER A 32 -9.70 -14.82 -51.30
C SER A 32 -10.43 -14.55 -49.98
N ALA A 33 -11.47 -15.36 -49.75
CA ALA A 33 -12.19 -15.34 -48.47
C ALA A 33 -11.27 -15.87 -47.39
N GLY A 34 -10.47 -14.96 -46.81
CA GLY A 34 -9.73 -15.22 -45.57
C GLY A 34 -10.69 -15.15 -44.42
N THR A 35 -11.04 -16.30 -43.84
CA THR A 35 -11.70 -16.41 -42.54
C THR A 35 -10.89 -15.61 -41.51
N GLN A 36 -11.33 -14.38 -41.21
CA GLN A 36 -10.76 -13.62 -40.11
C GLN A 36 -11.24 -14.27 -38.82
N THR A 37 -10.39 -15.05 -38.20
CA THR A 37 -10.54 -15.48 -36.83
C THR A 37 -10.63 -14.20 -35.99
N PRO A 38 -11.70 -13.98 -35.21
CA PRO A 38 -11.79 -12.80 -34.35
C PRO A 38 -10.65 -12.89 -33.34
N THR A 39 -9.64 -12.04 -33.49
CA THR A 39 -8.63 -11.82 -32.45
C THR A 39 -9.35 -11.23 -31.27
N THR A 40 -9.69 -12.05 -30.29
CA THR A 40 -10.26 -11.63 -29.01
C THR A 40 -9.19 -10.78 -28.33
N THR A 41 -9.29 -9.47 -28.48
CA THR A 41 -8.47 -8.51 -27.72
C THR A 41 -8.81 -8.72 -26.26
N ALA A 42 -8.00 -9.45 -25.52
CA ALA A 42 -8.17 -9.63 -24.09
C ALA A 42 -8.16 -8.25 -23.44
N THR A 43 -9.26 -7.88 -22.81
CA THR A 43 -9.33 -6.66 -21.99
C THR A 43 -8.20 -6.71 -20.97
N PRO A 44 -7.32 -5.70 -20.87
CA PRO A 44 -6.19 -5.72 -19.96
C PRO A 44 -6.71 -5.93 -18.54
N LYS A 45 -6.25 -7.02 -17.89
CA LYS A 45 -6.56 -7.31 -16.49
C LYS A 45 -5.99 -6.16 -15.66
N LYS A 46 -6.85 -5.40 -15.01
CA LYS A 46 -6.40 -4.32 -14.12
C LYS A 46 -5.58 -4.91 -12.97
N GLU A 47 -4.37 -4.40 -12.78
CA GLU A 47 -3.49 -4.80 -11.70
C GLU A 47 -4.05 -4.40 -10.32
N PRO A 48 -3.76 -5.17 -9.25
CA PRO A 48 -4.09 -4.78 -7.89
C PRO A 48 -3.28 -3.55 -7.47
N VAL A 49 -3.81 -2.79 -6.52
CA VAL A 49 -3.12 -1.64 -5.95
C VAL A 49 -2.52 -2.02 -4.60
N LEU A 50 -1.21 -1.85 -4.47
CA LEU A 50 -0.49 -2.08 -3.23
C LEU A 50 -0.37 -0.77 -2.44
N TYR A 51 -0.89 -0.75 -1.24
CA TYR A 51 -0.83 0.39 -0.32
C TYR A 51 0.18 0.16 0.80
N THR A 52 0.83 1.22 1.24
CA THR A 52 1.53 1.24 2.53
C THR A 52 0.51 1.34 3.67
N GLY A 53 0.93 0.97 4.88
CA GLY A 53 0.08 1.02 6.06
C GLY A 53 -0.42 2.43 6.36
N LYS A 54 0.45 3.44 6.32
CA LYS A 54 0.07 4.83 6.58
C LYS A 54 -0.88 5.39 5.53
N SER A 55 -0.71 5.00 4.25
CA SER A 55 -1.63 5.40 3.19
C SER A 55 -3.06 4.90 3.47
N CYS A 56 -3.21 3.62 3.82
CA CYS A 56 -4.49 3.05 4.20
C CYS A 56 -5.03 3.61 5.53
N PHE A 57 -4.15 3.79 6.52
CA PHE A 57 -4.51 4.36 7.81
C PHE A 57 -5.15 5.74 7.66
N THR A 58 -4.57 6.62 6.82
CA THR A 58 -5.11 7.96 6.55
C THR A 58 -6.51 7.89 5.95
N GLN A 59 -6.72 7.00 4.97
CA GLN A 59 -8.03 6.82 4.34
C GLN A 59 -9.07 6.28 5.35
N MET A 60 -8.69 5.28 6.14
CA MET A 60 -9.56 4.70 7.17
C MET A 60 -9.90 5.70 8.28
N THR A 61 -8.95 6.54 8.71
CA THR A 61 -9.17 7.61 9.69
C THR A 61 -10.23 8.59 9.20
N GLY A 62 -10.19 8.99 7.92
CA GLY A 62 -11.20 9.85 7.32
C GLY A 62 -12.60 9.23 7.31
N MET A 63 -12.71 7.93 7.08
CA MET A 63 -13.98 7.19 7.14
C MET A 63 -14.46 6.99 8.58
N ALA A 64 -13.55 6.71 9.51
CA ALA A 64 -13.86 6.55 10.94
C ALA A 64 -14.41 7.85 11.53
N ALA A 65 -13.83 9.00 11.20
CA ALA A 65 -14.32 10.31 11.64
C ALA A 65 -15.74 10.63 11.14
N ARG A 66 -16.13 10.13 9.97
CA ARG A 66 -17.52 10.24 9.48
C ARG A 66 -18.49 9.35 10.23
N TRP A 67 -18.03 8.19 10.69
CA TRP A 67 -18.85 7.30 11.52
C TRP A 67 -19.03 7.87 12.94
N ALA A 68 -17.94 8.31 13.58
CA ALA A 68 -17.95 8.90 14.91
C ALA A 68 -16.87 9.98 14.99
N PRO A 69 -17.23 11.24 15.34
CA PRO A 69 -16.26 12.34 15.43
C PRO A 69 -15.16 12.10 16.48
N ASP A 70 -15.44 11.27 17.48
CA ASP A 70 -14.52 10.86 18.55
C ASP A 70 -13.82 9.51 18.26
N ALA A 71 -13.85 9.04 17.02
CA ALA A 71 -13.22 7.77 16.65
C ALA A 71 -11.71 7.81 16.85
N VAL A 72 -11.17 6.86 17.62
CA VAL A 72 -9.75 6.71 17.93
C VAL A 72 -9.27 5.34 17.49
N PRO A 73 -8.15 5.23 16.76
CA PRO A 73 -7.58 3.95 16.37
C PRO A 73 -7.01 3.23 17.59
N PHE A 74 -7.06 1.87 17.56
CA PHE A 74 -6.44 1.05 18.59
C PHE A 74 -5.72 -0.19 18.06
N HIS A 75 -5.89 -0.53 16.78
CA HIS A 75 -5.20 -1.62 16.10
C HIS A 75 -5.23 -1.41 14.60
N MET A 76 -4.18 -1.88 13.91
CA MET A 76 -4.15 -2.01 12.46
C MET A 76 -3.29 -3.21 12.05
N GLU A 77 -3.69 -3.90 10.99
CA GLU A 77 -2.97 -5.05 10.45
C GLU A 77 -3.03 -5.11 8.92
N SER A 78 -2.01 -5.73 8.30
CA SER A 78 -2.07 -6.15 6.90
C SER A 78 -2.68 -7.53 6.77
N ALA A 79 -3.26 -7.85 5.60
CA ALA A 79 -3.68 -9.19 5.26
C ALA A 79 -2.94 -9.71 4.01
N LEU A 80 -2.58 -10.99 4.04
CA LEU A 80 -2.00 -11.70 2.90
C LEU A 80 -3.11 -12.24 2.00
N ASN A 81 -2.85 -12.24 0.70
CA ASN A 81 -3.67 -12.92 -0.30
C ASN A 81 -2.81 -13.26 -1.53
N SER A 82 -3.42 -13.84 -2.57
CA SER A 82 -2.69 -14.22 -3.78
C SER A 82 -2.14 -13.05 -4.61
N GLU A 83 -2.54 -11.82 -4.32
CA GLU A 83 -2.08 -10.60 -4.99
C GLU A 83 -0.97 -9.88 -4.22
N SER A 84 -0.74 -10.22 -2.95
CA SER A 84 0.23 -9.55 -2.09
C SER A 84 0.76 -10.47 -0.99
N ASN A 85 2.08 -10.61 -0.96
CA ASN A 85 2.82 -11.32 0.10
C ASN A 85 3.36 -10.39 1.20
N GLY A 86 3.00 -9.11 1.19
CA GLY A 86 3.38 -8.14 2.21
C GLY A 86 4.80 -7.60 2.13
N GLN A 87 5.60 -8.00 1.15
CA GLN A 87 6.96 -7.51 1.01
C GLN A 87 7.01 -6.00 0.71
N ASN A 88 8.15 -5.36 1.02
CA ASN A 88 8.38 -3.93 0.87
C ASN A 88 7.39 -3.03 1.66
N GLY A 89 6.82 -3.54 2.74
CA GLY A 89 5.91 -2.77 3.57
C GLY A 89 4.55 -2.50 2.94
N LYS A 90 4.18 -3.23 1.89
CA LYS A 90 2.97 -2.98 1.11
C LYS A 90 2.06 -4.21 1.08
N ALA A 91 0.75 -3.95 1.11
CA ALA A 91 -0.27 -4.98 0.98
C ALA A 91 -1.45 -4.46 0.15
N THR A 92 -2.21 -5.37 -0.42
CA THR A 92 -3.47 -5.04 -1.09
C THR A 92 -4.60 -4.80 -0.10
N ILE A 93 -4.47 -5.32 1.13
CA ILE A 93 -5.50 -5.20 2.16
C ILE A 93 -4.88 -4.80 3.49
N TRP A 94 -5.48 -3.77 4.09
CA TRP A 94 -5.21 -3.33 5.44
C TRP A 94 -6.52 -3.23 6.22
N ARG A 95 -6.52 -3.68 7.48
CA ARG A 95 -7.66 -3.57 8.40
C ARG A 95 -7.27 -2.70 9.58
N GLY A 96 -8.08 -1.67 9.86
CA GLY A 96 -7.91 -0.79 11.01
C GLY A 96 -9.12 -0.88 11.93
N MET A 97 -8.90 -0.96 13.23
CA MET A 97 -9.95 -0.94 14.25
C MET A 97 -9.98 0.44 14.91
N PHE A 98 -11.15 1.06 14.85
CA PHE A 98 -11.40 2.38 15.42
C PHE A 98 -12.55 2.31 16.43
N ALA A 99 -12.32 2.83 17.62
CA ALA A 99 -13.31 2.85 18.69
C ALA A 99 -13.85 4.25 18.91
N SER A 100 -15.14 4.35 19.24
CA SER A 100 -15.77 5.58 19.76
C SER A 100 -15.94 5.47 21.26
N PRO A 101 -15.22 6.24 22.06
CA PRO A 101 -15.39 6.29 23.52
C PRO A 101 -16.82 6.66 23.95
N THR A 102 -17.45 7.61 23.27
CA THR A 102 -18.82 8.05 23.57
C THR A 102 -19.84 6.94 23.33
N ARG A 103 -19.71 6.21 22.22
CA ARG A 103 -20.62 5.09 21.88
C ARG A 103 -20.28 3.79 22.61
N ARG A 104 -19.05 3.67 23.10
CA ARG A 104 -18.48 2.44 23.69
C ARG A 104 -18.52 1.24 22.69
N THR A 105 -18.31 1.56 21.42
CA THR A 105 -18.30 0.60 20.30
C THR A 105 -17.09 0.81 19.44
N TYR A 106 -16.77 -0.15 18.58
CA TYR A 106 -15.75 -0.02 17.55
C TYR A 106 -16.27 -0.53 16.20
N LYS A 107 -15.60 -0.14 15.15
CA LYS A 107 -15.73 -0.70 13.80
C LYS A 107 -14.39 -1.11 13.24
N VAL A 108 -14.41 -2.16 12.41
CA VAL A 108 -13.30 -2.51 11.54
C VAL A 108 -13.49 -1.77 10.22
N PHE A 109 -12.47 -1.03 9.80
CA PHE A 109 -12.40 -0.44 8.47
C PHE A 109 -11.37 -1.23 7.65
N THR A 110 -11.73 -1.56 6.41
CA THR A 110 -10.86 -2.29 5.48
C THR A 110 -10.53 -1.38 4.31
N CYS A 111 -9.25 -1.11 4.11
CA CYS A 111 -8.72 -0.43 2.94
C CYS A 111 -8.21 -1.51 1.98
N SER A 112 -8.79 -1.57 0.79
CA SER A 112 -8.52 -2.61 -0.21
C SER A 112 -8.11 -2.02 -1.55
N GLY A 113 -7.04 -2.56 -2.13
CA GLY A 113 -6.65 -2.42 -3.53
C GLY A 113 -6.74 -3.74 -4.29
N SER A 114 -7.32 -4.78 -3.65
CA SER A 114 -7.48 -6.11 -4.23
C SER A 114 -8.46 -6.14 -5.39
N ARG A 115 -8.22 -7.04 -6.33
CA ARG A 115 -9.10 -7.37 -7.47
C ARG A 115 -9.78 -8.72 -7.30
N LEU A 116 -9.49 -9.42 -6.21
CA LEU A 116 -10.10 -10.71 -5.92
C LEU A 116 -11.59 -10.52 -5.58
N ARG A 117 -12.44 -11.44 -6.06
CA ARG A 117 -13.90 -11.34 -5.89
C ARG A 117 -14.38 -11.65 -4.46
N ASP A 118 -13.59 -12.45 -3.75
CA ASP A 118 -13.82 -12.91 -2.39
C ASP A 118 -13.22 -11.97 -1.33
N GLU A 119 -12.57 -10.90 -1.77
CA GLU A 119 -12.00 -9.89 -0.90
C GLU A 119 -12.85 -8.62 -0.82
N ALA A 120 -12.52 -7.74 0.12
CA ALA A 120 -13.17 -6.45 0.25
C ALA A 120 -13.07 -5.63 -1.04
N ALA A 121 -14.14 -4.98 -1.43
CA ALA A 121 -14.16 -4.09 -2.60
C ALA A 121 -13.08 -3.00 -2.49
N MET A 122 -12.55 -2.58 -3.63
CA MET A 122 -11.56 -1.49 -3.70
C MET A 122 -12.04 -0.22 -3.00
N GLY A 123 -11.09 0.43 -2.32
CA GLY A 123 -11.34 1.61 -1.49
C GLY A 123 -11.47 1.25 -0.02
N VAL A 124 -12.18 2.06 0.74
CA VAL A 124 -12.40 1.83 2.18
C VAL A 124 -13.84 1.39 2.44
N THR A 125 -13.97 0.22 3.05
CA THR A 125 -15.26 -0.32 3.54
C THR A 125 -15.26 -0.39 5.07
N SER A 126 -16.43 -0.47 5.69
CA SER A 126 -16.55 -0.65 7.15
C SER A 126 -17.42 -1.84 7.50
N GLY A 127 -17.01 -2.55 8.54
CA GLY A 127 -17.78 -3.63 9.14
C GLY A 127 -18.91 -3.14 10.05
N ALA A 128 -19.57 -4.08 10.70
CA ALA A 128 -20.60 -3.81 11.69
C ALA A 128 -20.02 -3.08 12.91
N GLU A 129 -20.86 -2.32 13.60
CA GLU A 129 -20.55 -1.70 14.89
C GLU A 129 -20.69 -2.73 16.01
N VAL A 130 -19.65 -2.87 16.84
CA VAL A 130 -19.57 -3.87 17.90
C VAL A 130 -19.17 -3.20 19.22
N ALA A 131 -19.77 -3.63 20.35
CA ALA A 131 -19.34 -3.15 21.67
C ALA A 131 -17.89 -3.60 21.94
N TYR A 132 -17.06 -2.71 22.48
CA TYR A 132 -15.70 -3.07 22.87
C TYR A 132 -15.57 -3.48 24.33
N GLY A 133 -14.59 -4.36 24.58
CA GLY A 133 -14.27 -4.82 25.93
C GLY A 133 -13.46 -3.80 26.75
N PRO A 134 -13.27 -4.05 28.05
CA PRO A 134 -12.63 -3.10 28.97
C PRO A 134 -11.15 -2.82 28.69
N THR A 135 -10.48 -3.63 27.89
CA THR A 135 -9.06 -3.47 27.54
C THR A 135 -8.83 -2.47 26.40
N VAL A 136 -9.81 -2.26 25.53
CA VAL A 136 -9.67 -1.42 24.33
C VAL A 136 -9.25 0.02 24.64
N PRO A 137 -9.79 0.72 25.69
CA PRO A 137 -9.36 2.06 26.00
C PRO A 137 -7.86 2.21 26.28
N ALA A 138 -7.22 1.20 26.86
CA ALA A 138 -5.77 1.21 27.12
C ALA A 138 -4.91 1.00 25.87
N LEU A 139 -5.51 0.56 24.76
CA LEU A 139 -4.86 0.31 23.48
C LEU A 139 -5.07 1.46 22.47
N MET A 140 -5.96 2.40 22.77
CA MET A 140 -6.22 3.56 21.92
C MET A 140 -4.99 4.44 21.80
N PHE A 141 -4.70 4.93 20.60
CA PHE A 141 -3.56 5.81 20.34
C PHE A 141 -3.92 7.01 19.47
N GLN A 142 -3.10 8.03 19.54
CA GLN A 142 -3.28 9.23 18.75
C GLN A 142 -2.73 9.03 17.34
N ALA A 143 -3.51 9.34 16.31
CA ALA A 143 -3.15 9.14 14.91
C ALA A 143 -1.85 9.85 14.50
N PHE A 144 -1.53 11.01 15.11
CA PHE A 144 -0.32 11.77 14.81
C PHE A 144 0.99 11.06 15.24
N LEU A 145 0.91 10.02 16.09
CA LEU A 145 2.07 9.22 16.48
C LEU A 145 2.57 8.34 15.33
N LEU A 146 1.75 8.08 14.31
CA LEU A 146 2.16 7.32 13.13
C LEU A 146 2.96 8.22 12.19
N THR A 147 4.25 8.33 12.41
CA THR A 147 5.18 9.11 11.58
C THR A 147 5.89 8.23 10.56
N ALA A 148 6.51 7.14 10.99
CA ALA A 148 7.16 6.16 10.12
C ALA A 148 6.11 5.23 9.48
N ASP A 149 6.22 5.02 8.16
CA ASP A 149 5.30 4.15 7.42
C ASP A 149 5.75 2.68 7.45
N SER A 150 4.91 1.78 7.01
CA SER A 150 5.18 0.33 6.98
C SER A 150 6.35 -0.06 6.08
N ASP A 151 6.62 0.68 4.99
CA ASP A 151 7.79 0.45 4.13
C ASP A 151 9.10 0.83 4.84
N GLN A 152 9.12 1.90 5.63
CA GLN A 152 10.24 2.26 6.49
C GLN A 152 10.44 1.21 7.60
N ALA A 153 9.35 0.72 8.20
CA ALA A 153 9.40 -0.34 9.20
C ALA A 153 9.97 -1.63 8.60
N TYR A 154 9.55 -1.99 7.38
CA TYR A 154 10.12 -3.12 6.64
C TYR A 154 11.62 -2.94 6.39
N ALA A 155 12.04 -1.80 5.83
CA ALA A 155 13.44 -1.52 5.56
C ALA A 155 14.30 -1.63 6.83
N THR A 156 13.84 -1.02 7.93
CA THR A 156 14.51 -1.12 9.23
C THR A 156 14.60 -2.57 9.74
N ALA A 157 13.53 -3.37 9.57
CA ALA A 157 13.54 -4.78 9.96
C ALA A 157 14.50 -5.61 9.09
N GLN A 158 14.60 -5.31 7.77
CA GLN A 158 15.55 -5.96 6.87
C GLN A 158 16.99 -5.76 7.34
N GLU A 159 17.39 -4.54 7.67
CA GLU A 159 18.74 -4.21 8.18
C GLU A 159 19.05 -4.95 9.49
N LYS A 160 18.06 -5.26 10.29
CA LYS A 160 18.21 -5.88 11.62
C LYS A 160 18.01 -7.40 11.63
N GLY A 161 18.14 -8.02 10.48
CA GLY A 161 18.16 -9.48 10.34
C GLY A 161 17.08 -10.07 9.47
N GLY A 162 16.07 -9.29 9.07
CA GLY A 162 15.03 -9.72 8.15
C GLY A 162 15.58 -10.16 6.80
N ALA A 163 16.61 -9.46 6.29
CA ALA A 163 17.27 -9.81 5.03
C ALA A 163 17.75 -11.27 5.00
N LYS A 164 18.32 -11.78 6.08
CA LYS A 164 18.77 -13.19 6.19
C LYS A 164 17.62 -14.20 6.10
N LEU A 165 16.43 -13.82 6.51
CA LEU A 165 15.23 -14.67 6.37
C LEU A 165 14.77 -14.68 4.92
N MET A 166 14.80 -13.51 4.25
CA MET A 166 14.44 -13.37 2.84
C MET A 166 15.45 -14.02 1.89
N GLU A 167 16.74 -14.06 2.24
CA GLU A 167 17.77 -14.82 1.49
C GLU A 167 17.48 -16.32 1.49
N LYS A 168 17.01 -16.87 2.62
CA LYS A 168 16.65 -18.29 2.74
C LYS A 168 15.34 -18.64 2.04
N ASP A 169 14.41 -17.70 1.98
CA ASP A 169 13.10 -17.87 1.39
C ASP A 169 12.66 -16.53 0.75
N PRO A 170 13.03 -16.28 -0.53
CA PRO A 170 12.71 -15.03 -1.23
C PRO A 170 11.20 -14.77 -1.38
N GLN A 171 10.37 -15.81 -1.25
CA GLN A 171 8.91 -15.69 -1.26
C GLN A 171 8.29 -15.62 0.12
N GLN A 172 9.11 -15.51 1.17
CA GLN A 172 8.66 -15.42 2.56
C GLN A 172 7.62 -14.32 2.70
N PRO A 173 6.38 -14.64 3.13
CA PRO A 173 5.36 -13.64 3.41
C PRO A 173 5.77 -12.75 4.59
N VAL A 174 5.31 -11.49 4.55
CA VAL A 174 5.55 -10.52 5.61
C VAL A 174 4.22 -9.88 6.03
N LEU A 175 3.94 -9.92 7.33
CA LEU A 175 2.77 -9.30 7.92
C LEU A 175 3.17 -8.13 8.81
N TYR A 176 2.25 -7.20 8.98
CA TYR A 176 2.44 -6.00 9.79
C TYR A 176 1.29 -5.84 10.75
N THR A 177 1.59 -5.48 12.00
CA THR A 177 0.61 -4.88 12.90
C THR A 177 1.10 -3.54 13.40
N LEU A 178 0.16 -2.66 13.73
CA LEU A 178 0.40 -1.36 14.36
C LEU A 178 -0.44 -1.29 15.63
N ASP A 179 0.25 -1.26 16.76
CA ASP A 179 -0.37 -1.35 18.09
C ASP A 179 0.28 -0.37 19.07
N TRP A 180 -0.53 0.21 19.96
CA TRP A 180 -0.02 0.89 21.12
C TRP A 180 0.45 -0.13 22.16
N ASN A 181 1.70 -0.01 22.59
CA ASN A 181 2.24 -0.82 23.67
C ASN A 181 2.31 -0.01 24.97
N PRO A 182 1.46 -0.28 25.97
CA PRO A 182 1.46 0.46 27.23
C PRO A 182 2.73 0.32 28.05
N LYS A 183 3.47 -0.80 27.91
CA LYS A 183 4.73 -1.02 28.62
C LYS A 183 5.85 -0.17 28.03
N ASP A 184 5.97 -0.14 26.72
CA ASP A 184 6.96 0.65 26.00
C ASP A 184 6.54 2.14 25.91
N LYS A 185 5.27 2.45 26.20
CA LYS A 185 4.61 3.76 25.98
C LYS A 185 4.86 4.30 24.58
N ALA A 186 4.77 3.42 23.61
CA ALA A 186 5.09 3.70 22.20
C ALA A 186 4.07 3.04 21.26
N LEU A 187 3.85 3.66 20.11
CA LEU A 187 3.17 3.07 18.98
C LEU A 187 4.18 2.23 18.21
N LEU A 188 3.87 0.96 18.00
CA LEU A 188 4.82 0.00 17.45
C LEU A 188 4.33 -0.56 16.12
N TRP A 189 5.16 -0.53 15.11
CA TRP A 189 5.11 -1.47 14.00
C TRP A 189 5.74 -2.79 14.44
N VAL A 190 5.02 -3.88 14.21
CA VAL A 190 5.56 -5.23 14.35
C VAL A 190 5.57 -5.89 12.98
N VAL A 191 6.75 -6.26 12.52
CA VAL A 191 6.99 -6.88 11.21
C VAL A 191 7.23 -8.38 11.44
N TYR A 192 6.32 -9.20 10.93
CA TYR A 192 6.36 -10.66 11.07
C TYR A 192 6.81 -11.29 9.75
N TYR A 193 7.83 -12.12 9.80
CA TYR A 193 8.29 -12.92 8.65
C TYR A 193 7.62 -14.30 8.71
N GLY A 194 6.47 -14.46 8.08
CA GLY A 194 5.67 -15.68 8.11
C GLY A 194 4.27 -15.51 7.51
N SER A 195 3.56 -16.61 7.37
CA SER A 195 2.19 -16.64 6.85
C SER A 195 1.14 -16.21 7.88
N SER A 196 1.50 -16.19 9.17
CA SER A 196 0.67 -15.69 10.27
C SER A 196 1.56 -15.18 11.40
N THR A 197 0.98 -14.43 12.33
CA THR A 197 1.67 -13.94 13.52
C THR A 197 2.17 -15.07 14.43
N SER A 198 1.44 -16.18 14.49
CA SER A 198 1.79 -17.38 15.29
C SER A 198 2.82 -18.30 14.60
N GLN A 199 3.00 -18.17 13.27
CA GLN A 199 3.92 -19.00 12.49
C GLN A 199 5.06 -18.19 11.91
N SER A 200 5.44 -17.09 12.56
CA SER A 200 6.54 -16.25 12.11
C SER A 200 7.90 -16.87 12.44
N LYS A 201 8.84 -16.80 11.48
CA LYS A 201 10.24 -17.23 11.63
C LYS A 201 11.12 -16.14 12.29
N GLY A 202 10.60 -14.95 12.41
CA GLY A 202 11.26 -13.79 13.01
C GLY A 202 10.34 -12.60 13.08
N ILE A 203 10.60 -11.74 14.05
CA ILE A 203 9.78 -10.55 14.32
C ILE A 203 10.71 -9.35 14.55
N GLY A 204 10.44 -8.25 13.82
CA GLY A 204 11.06 -6.95 14.06
C GLY A 204 10.06 -6.02 14.74
N VAL A 205 10.47 -5.37 15.84
CA VAL A 205 9.67 -4.35 16.54
C VAL A 205 10.29 -2.99 16.33
N ILE A 206 9.54 -2.08 15.73
CA ILE A 206 9.96 -0.75 15.30
C ILE A 206 9.06 0.30 15.93
N ASP A 207 9.61 1.36 16.47
CA ASP A 207 8.86 2.52 16.94
C ASP A 207 8.25 3.26 15.75
N ALA A 208 6.92 3.31 15.67
CA ALA A 208 6.19 3.91 14.56
C ALA A 208 6.27 5.45 14.52
N SER A 209 6.71 6.08 15.62
CA SER A 209 6.89 7.54 15.67
C SER A 209 8.27 7.97 15.20
N THR A 210 9.27 7.10 15.29
CA THR A 210 10.66 7.45 15.00
C THR A 210 11.30 6.60 13.89
N GLY A 211 10.70 5.46 13.53
CA GLY A 211 11.27 4.49 12.60
C GLY A 211 12.42 3.67 13.19
N LYS A 212 12.72 3.81 14.48
CA LYS A 212 13.86 3.14 15.13
C LYS A 212 13.53 1.69 15.47
N PHE A 213 14.47 0.81 15.21
CA PHE A 213 14.41 -0.57 15.66
C PHE A 213 14.55 -0.64 17.18
N LEU A 214 13.63 -1.32 17.85
CA LEU A 214 13.65 -1.50 19.30
C LEU A 214 14.19 -2.87 19.69
N ARG A 215 13.68 -3.92 19.08
CA ARG A 215 14.09 -5.30 19.39
C ARG A 215 13.63 -6.30 18.33
N ALA A 216 14.31 -7.44 18.29
CA ALA A 216 13.77 -8.65 17.69
C ALA A 216 12.94 -9.41 18.74
N ALA A 217 11.90 -10.11 18.30
CA ALA A 217 11.17 -11.08 19.10
C ALA A 217 11.15 -12.45 18.39
N LYS A 218 10.93 -13.52 19.13
CA LYS A 218 10.80 -14.90 18.63
C LYS A 218 9.36 -15.35 18.81
#